data_fe10b8bd0ee3f4d22127b70c63977033
#
_entry.id   fe10b8bd0ee3f4d22127b70c63977033
#
_cell.length_a   1.000
_cell.length_b   1.000
_cell.length_c   1.000
_cell.angle_alpha   90.00
_cell.angle_beta   90.00
_cell.angle_gamma   90.00
#
_symmetry.space_group_name_H-M   'P 1'
#
loop_
_entity.id
_entity.type
_entity.pdbx_description
1 polymer ?
#
loop_
_entity_poly.entity_id
_entity_poly.type
_entity_poly.pdbx_seq_one_letter_code
_entity_poly.pdbx_strand_id
1 'polypeptide(L)'
;MGKGAVVGTAVVVCAAAAAAVGVAVVVSRRRRRRRRDAEDERKRKAAAVIEEVEQKFATPTALLRGIADAMVEEMERGLRADPHAPLKMVISYVDNLPTGDEHGLFYALDLGGTNFRVIRVQLGGREKRVVKQQYQEVSIPPHLMVGTSTELFDFIAAELEKFVRTEGEDFHLPEGRQRELGFTFSFPVNQTSISSGTLIKWTKGFSINGTGQAFYLVPKKIYVSVGEDVVAELSRAMERQGLDMKVTALVNDTVGTLAGGRYGDNDVVAAVILGTGTNAAYVEHANVIPKWNGLLPKSGDMIYEKMISGMYLGEIVRRILLKLAHDASLFGDVVPPKLEQLFALRTPDVSAMHHDTSHDLKHLGAKLKDILGIPDTSLEARYITLHVCDLVAERGARLAAAGIYGILKKLGKDKVPSDDFKTHRTVVAIDGGLYEHYKKFSACLEATIADLLGEEAASSVVVKLANDGSGIGAALLAASHSQYAEAE
;
A
#
# COMPACT_ATOMS: atom_id res chain seq x y z
N MET A 1 -47.17 83.22 -3.10
CA MET A 1 -46.03 82.65 -3.78
C MET A 1 -45.53 81.49 -2.94
N GLY A 2 -45.99 80.26 -3.13
CA GLY A 2 -45.53 79.17 -2.28
C GLY A 2 -45.90 77.75 -2.76
N LYS A 3 -46.85 77.62 -3.66
CA LYS A 3 -47.30 76.22 -4.10
C LYS A 3 -46.60 75.73 -5.35
N GLY A 4 -46.01 76.52 -6.21
CA GLY A 4 -45.30 76.10 -7.42
C GLY A 4 -43.90 75.62 -7.17
N ALA A 5 -43.20 76.21 -6.13
CA ALA A 5 -41.83 75.79 -5.80
C ALA A 5 -41.73 74.42 -5.13
N VAL A 6 -42.72 74.04 -4.35
CA VAL A 6 -42.80 72.70 -3.65
C VAL A 6 -43.08 71.58 -4.64
N VAL A 7 -43.90 71.81 -5.66
CA VAL A 7 -44.21 70.79 -6.70
C VAL A 7 -43.00 70.57 -7.61
N GLY A 8 -42.26 71.64 -7.97
CA GLY A 8 -41.04 71.54 -8.78
C GLY A 8 -39.91 70.73 -8.09
N THR A 9 -39.73 70.95 -6.79
CA THR A 9 -38.71 70.22 -6.00
C THR A 9 -39.12 68.74 -5.82
N ALA A 10 -40.37 68.43 -5.60
CA ALA A 10 -40.84 67.04 -5.49
C ALA A 10 -40.67 66.24 -6.79
N VAL A 11 -40.94 66.86 -7.95
CA VAL A 11 -40.76 66.22 -9.28
C VAL A 11 -39.29 65.98 -9.58
N VAL A 12 -38.39 66.90 -9.25
CA VAL A 12 -36.93 66.75 -9.44
C VAL A 12 -36.39 65.64 -8.52
N VAL A 13 -36.84 65.54 -7.27
CA VAL A 13 -36.43 64.49 -6.32
C VAL A 13 -36.95 63.14 -6.77
N CYS A 14 -38.19 63.04 -7.25
CA CYS A 14 -38.71 61.78 -7.80
C CYS A 14 -38.03 61.36 -9.08
N ALA A 15 -37.65 62.27 -9.99
CA ALA A 15 -36.89 61.96 -11.19
C ALA A 15 -35.46 61.51 -10.87
N ALA A 16 -34.80 62.16 -9.89
CA ALA A 16 -33.46 61.75 -9.41
C ALA A 16 -33.50 60.37 -8.72
N ALA A 17 -34.51 60.10 -7.92
CA ALA A 17 -34.72 58.79 -7.29
C ALA A 17 -34.98 57.70 -8.33
N ALA A 18 -35.80 57.96 -9.34
CA ALA A 18 -36.05 57.00 -10.42
C ALA A 18 -34.80 56.73 -11.27
N ALA A 19 -33.98 57.77 -11.56
CA ALA A 19 -32.74 57.62 -12.25
C ALA A 19 -31.72 56.82 -11.41
N ALA A 20 -31.63 57.06 -10.09
CA ALA A 20 -30.79 56.29 -9.17
C ALA A 20 -31.17 54.83 -9.09
N VAL A 21 -32.50 54.54 -9.03
CA VAL A 21 -33.03 53.16 -9.09
C VAL A 21 -32.68 52.50 -10.43
N GLY A 22 -32.87 53.24 -11.55
CA GLY A 22 -32.52 52.74 -12.88
C GLY A 22 -31.04 52.36 -13.00
N VAL A 23 -30.14 53.23 -12.53
CA VAL A 23 -28.69 53.00 -12.47
C VAL A 23 -28.37 51.78 -11.58
N ALA A 24 -28.97 51.69 -10.39
CA ALA A 24 -28.77 50.56 -9.48
C ALA A 24 -29.22 49.25 -10.09
N VAL A 25 -30.35 49.21 -10.82
CA VAL A 25 -30.84 48.02 -11.55
C VAL A 25 -29.88 47.63 -12.66
N VAL A 26 -29.39 48.59 -13.47
CA VAL A 26 -28.42 48.32 -14.54
C VAL A 26 -27.10 47.80 -13.97
N VAL A 27 -26.60 48.42 -12.92
CA VAL A 27 -25.35 47.97 -12.22
C VAL A 27 -25.53 46.57 -11.64
N SER A 28 -26.68 46.28 -11.00
CA SER A 28 -26.93 44.96 -10.43
C SER A 28 -27.09 43.88 -11.52
N ARG A 29 -27.74 44.18 -12.67
CA ARG A 29 -27.79 43.27 -13.83
C ARG A 29 -26.43 43.03 -14.43
N ARG A 30 -25.60 44.05 -14.61
CA ARG A 30 -24.21 43.91 -15.09
C ARG A 30 -23.35 43.07 -14.12
N ARG A 31 -23.48 43.26 -12.81
CA ARG A 31 -22.79 42.49 -11.78
C ARG A 31 -23.22 41.01 -11.81
N ARG A 32 -24.57 40.75 -11.95
CA ARG A 32 -25.09 39.37 -12.07
C ARG A 32 -24.59 38.67 -13.35
N ARG A 33 -24.55 39.40 -14.49
CA ARG A 33 -24.02 38.86 -15.74
C ARG A 33 -22.52 38.54 -15.63
N ARG A 34 -21.71 39.46 -15.13
CA ARG A 34 -20.28 39.20 -14.91
C ARG A 34 -20.03 38.02 -13.96
N ARG A 35 -20.84 37.85 -12.92
CA ARG A 35 -20.74 36.71 -12.01
C ARG A 35 -21.07 35.37 -12.74
N ARG A 36 -22.10 35.36 -13.57
CA ARG A 36 -22.44 34.17 -14.38
C ARG A 36 -21.36 33.85 -15.39
N ASP A 37 -20.88 34.85 -16.13
CA ASP A 37 -19.81 34.68 -17.11
C ASP A 37 -18.52 34.14 -16.44
N ALA A 38 -18.19 34.59 -15.24
CA ALA A 38 -17.04 34.10 -14.47
C ALA A 38 -17.27 32.66 -13.94
N GLU A 39 -18.49 32.33 -13.52
CA GLU A 39 -18.87 30.97 -13.08
C GLU A 39 -18.81 29.98 -14.24
N ASP A 40 -19.35 30.34 -15.41
CA ASP A 40 -19.31 29.53 -16.61
C ASP A 40 -17.88 29.28 -17.10
N GLU A 41 -17.01 30.29 -16.98
CA GLU A 41 -15.58 30.17 -17.30
C GLU A 41 -14.86 29.20 -16.34
N ARG A 42 -15.16 29.27 -15.04
CA ARG A 42 -14.62 28.33 -14.03
C ARG A 42 -15.05 26.91 -14.34
N LYS A 43 -16.34 26.67 -14.64
CA LYS A 43 -16.87 25.36 -15.02
C LYS A 43 -16.19 24.79 -16.27
N ARG A 44 -16.00 25.65 -17.28
CA ARG A 44 -15.29 25.25 -18.50
C ARG A 44 -13.85 24.85 -18.24
N LYS A 45 -13.14 25.62 -17.39
CA LYS A 45 -11.77 25.29 -16.99
C LYS A 45 -11.69 24.00 -16.17
N ALA A 46 -12.61 23.82 -15.21
CA ALA A 46 -12.68 22.58 -14.44
C ALA A 46 -12.93 21.36 -15.35
N ALA A 47 -13.88 21.47 -16.27
CA ALA A 47 -14.16 20.40 -17.23
C ALA A 47 -12.94 20.07 -18.11
N ALA A 48 -12.18 21.08 -18.57
CA ALA A 48 -10.97 20.87 -19.34
C ALA A 48 -9.87 20.14 -18.55
N VAL A 49 -9.70 20.47 -17.25
CA VAL A 49 -8.75 19.75 -16.39
C VAL A 49 -9.20 18.31 -16.17
N ILE A 50 -10.49 18.08 -15.94
CA ILE A 50 -11.02 16.71 -15.76
C ILE A 50 -10.83 15.90 -17.04
N GLU A 51 -11.18 16.44 -18.22
CA GLU A 51 -10.97 15.76 -19.50
C GLU A 51 -9.50 15.40 -19.74
N GLU A 52 -8.56 16.31 -19.42
CA GLU A 52 -7.12 16.01 -19.47
C GLU A 52 -6.73 14.83 -18.56
N VAL A 53 -7.28 14.79 -17.32
CA VAL A 53 -7.02 13.72 -16.37
C VAL A 53 -7.63 12.40 -16.86
N GLU A 54 -8.88 12.40 -17.33
CA GLU A 54 -9.55 11.22 -17.88
C GLU A 54 -8.75 10.61 -19.04
N GLN A 55 -8.28 11.41 -19.98
CA GLN A 55 -7.45 10.96 -21.10
C GLN A 55 -6.14 10.33 -20.62
N LYS A 56 -5.44 10.97 -19.67
CA LYS A 56 -4.17 10.47 -19.12
C LYS A 56 -4.33 9.25 -18.20
N PHE A 57 -5.51 9.09 -17.61
CA PHE A 57 -5.80 8.00 -16.67
C PHE A 57 -6.50 6.82 -17.35
N ALA A 58 -6.90 6.97 -18.59
CA ALA A 58 -7.52 5.89 -19.33
C ALA A 58 -6.61 4.65 -19.39
N THR A 59 -7.16 3.52 -18.99
CA THR A 59 -6.46 2.22 -18.95
C THR A 59 -7.24 1.17 -19.76
N PRO A 60 -7.33 1.32 -21.12
CA PRO A 60 -8.02 0.34 -21.94
C PRO A 60 -7.38 -1.04 -21.81
N THR A 61 -8.15 -2.11 -21.96
CA THR A 61 -7.72 -3.51 -21.77
C THR A 61 -6.49 -3.86 -22.61
N ALA A 62 -6.37 -3.31 -23.83
CA ALA A 62 -5.19 -3.50 -24.68
C ALA A 62 -3.91 -2.93 -24.04
N LEU A 63 -3.99 -1.75 -23.39
CA LEU A 63 -2.88 -1.17 -22.65
C LEU A 63 -2.50 -2.02 -21.45
N LEU A 64 -3.48 -2.49 -20.70
CA LEU A 64 -3.25 -3.35 -19.51
C LEU A 64 -2.57 -4.66 -19.89
N ARG A 65 -2.96 -5.28 -21.02
CA ARG A 65 -2.29 -6.47 -21.55
C ARG A 65 -0.85 -6.16 -21.96
N GLY A 66 -0.60 -5.04 -22.64
CA GLY A 66 0.76 -4.60 -22.98
C GLY A 66 1.63 -4.36 -21.73
N ILE A 67 1.08 -3.80 -20.66
CA ILE A 67 1.77 -3.64 -19.37
C ILE A 67 2.12 -5.00 -18.77
N ALA A 68 1.17 -5.95 -18.79
CA ALA A 68 1.42 -7.30 -18.28
C ALA A 68 2.50 -8.02 -19.09
N ASP A 69 2.51 -7.88 -20.42
CA ASP A 69 3.53 -8.46 -21.29
C ASP A 69 4.91 -7.89 -21.01
N ALA A 70 5.02 -6.56 -20.91
CA ALA A 70 6.26 -5.89 -20.53
C ALA A 70 6.73 -6.32 -19.11
N MET A 71 5.80 -6.49 -18.17
CA MET A 71 6.13 -6.97 -16.84
C MET A 71 6.71 -8.38 -16.87
N VAL A 72 6.13 -9.31 -17.65
CA VAL A 72 6.66 -10.68 -17.80
C VAL A 72 8.07 -10.64 -18.37
N GLU A 73 8.33 -9.84 -19.41
CA GLU A 73 9.66 -9.67 -19.99
C GLU A 73 10.68 -9.16 -18.95
N GLU A 74 10.30 -8.13 -18.17
CA GLU A 74 11.15 -7.59 -17.10
C GLU A 74 11.36 -8.59 -15.95
N MET A 75 10.37 -9.40 -15.60
CA MET A 75 10.53 -10.50 -14.63
C MET A 75 11.57 -11.51 -15.13
N GLU A 76 11.51 -11.92 -16.39
CA GLU A 76 12.48 -12.83 -16.99
C GLU A 76 13.89 -12.25 -17.05
N ARG A 77 14.03 -10.98 -17.39
CA ARG A 77 15.31 -10.27 -17.34
C ARG A 77 15.88 -10.27 -15.91
N GLY A 78 15.02 -9.97 -14.92
CA GLY A 78 15.39 -10.00 -13.52
C GLY A 78 15.81 -11.38 -13.03
N LEU A 79 15.16 -12.45 -13.47
CA LEU A 79 15.53 -13.84 -13.15
C LEU A 79 16.89 -14.23 -13.78
N ARG A 80 17.28 -13.64 -14.91
CA ARG A 80 18.60 -13.81 -15.55
C ARG A 80 19.71 -12.93 -14.93
N ALA A 81 19.42 -12.24 -13.84
CA ALA A 81 20.34 -11.30 -13.17
C ALA A 81 20.80 -10.13 -14.05
N ASP A 82 19.96 -9.68 -14.99
CA ASP A 82 20.26 -8.47 -15.78
C ASP A 82 20.39 -7.26 -14.82
N PRO A 83 21.56 -6.59 -14.75
CA PRO A 83 21.76 -5.47 -13.85
C PRO A 83 20.89 -4.26 -14.18
N HIS A 84 20.37 -4.19 -15.40
CA HIS A 84 19.50 -3.12 -15.88
C HIS A 84 18.00 -3.46 -15.79
N ALA A 85 17.62 -4.69 -15.38
CA ALA A 85 16.22 -5.04 -15.19
C ALA A 85 15.61 -4.20 -14.06
N PRO A 86 14.50 -3.47 -14.29
CA PRO A 86 13.78 -2.73 -13.24
C PRO A 86 13.22 -3.66 -12.16
N LEU A 87 12.67 -4.81 -12.57
CA LEU A 87 12.20 -5.85 -11.65
C LEU A 87 13.36 -6.78 -11.28
N LYS A 88 13.84 -6.66 -10.06
CA LYS A 88 15.03 -7.38 -9.61
C LYS A 88 14.80 -8.86 -9.32
N MET A 89 13.57 -9.30 -9.13
CA MET A 89 13.16 -10.68 -8.87
C MET A 89 14.00 -11.33 -7.76
N VAL A 90 13.85 -10.83 -6.54
CA VAL A 90 14.63 -11.25 -5.37
C VAL A 90 14.33 -12.71 -5.03
N ILE A 91 15.36 -13.50 -4.74
CA ILE A 91 15.21 -14.87 -4.27
C ILE A 91 15.00 -14.86 -2.76
N SER A 92 13.99 -15.60 -2.27
CA SER A 92 13.65 -15.68 -0.85
C SER A 92 14.31 -16.82 -0.09
N TYR A 93 14.93 -17.77 -0.77
CA TYR A 93 15.49 -19.01 -0.20
C TYR A 93 14.47 -19.89 0.55
N VAL A 94 13.17 -19.66 0.34
CA VAL A 94 12.10 -20.55 0.81
C VAL A 94 11.98 -21.70 -0.18
N ASP A 95 12.55 -22.82 0.14
CA ASP A 95 12.52 -24.06 -0.64
C ASP A 95 11.46 -25.06 -0.13
N ASN A 96 10.94 -24.84 1.08
CA ASN A 96 9.91 -25.65 1.69
C ASN A 96 8.75 -24.79 2.18
N LEU A 97 7.60 -24.88 1.52
CA LEU A 97 6.37 -24.18 1.91
C LEU A 97 5.59 -25.03 2.93
N PRO A 98 4.82 -24.38 3.83
CA PRO A 98 4.01 -25.09 4.80
C PRO A 98 3.07 -26.09 4.14
N THR A 99 3.00 -27.31 4.70
CA THR A 99 2.21 -28.43 4.20
C THR A 99 0.87 -28.57 4.94
N GLY A 100 0.78 -27.98 6.13
CA GLY A 100 -0.32 -28.13 7.06
C GLY A 100 -0.08 -29.20 8.11
N ASP A 101 1.06 -29.90 8.07
CA ASP A 101 1.42 -30.94 9.06
C ASP A 101 2.18 -30.37 10.27
N GLU A 102 2.55 -29.08 10.21
CA GLU A 102 3.39 -28.45 11.22
C GLU A 102 2.71 -28.44 12.59
N HIS A 103 3.46 -28.84 13.63
CA HIS A 103 3.02 -28.88 15.02
C HIS A 103 3.99 -28.10 15.91
N GLY A 104 3.49 -27.55 17.00
CA GLY A 104 4.31 -26.92 18.03
C GLY A 104 4.09 -25.43 18.19
N LEU A 105 4.89 -24.81 19.05
CA LEU A 105 4.86 -23.40 19.36
C LEU A 105 5.92 -22.67 18.53
N PHE A 106 5.48 -21.71 17.72
CA PHE A 106 6.36 -20.87 16.90
C PHE A 106 6.05 -19.39 17.12
N TYR A 107 7.09 -18.59 16.94
CA TYR A 107 7.00 -17.14 17.04
C TYR A 107 7.21 -16.48 15.68
N ALA A 108 6.65 -15.30 15.53
CA ALA A 108 6.97 -14.40 14.42
C ALA A 108 7.20 -12.98 14.93
N LEU A 109 8.15 -12.31 14.31
CA LEU A 109 8.38 -10.88 14.43
C LEU A 109 8.17 -10.25 13.05
N ASP A 110 7.21 -9.32 12.93
CA ASP A 110 6.93 -8.62 11.69
C ASP A 110 7.31 -7.14 11.82
N LEU A 111 8.43 -6.77 11.22
CA LEU A 111 8.97 -5.40 11.20
C LEU A 111 8.69 -4.76 9.84
N GLY A 112 7.53 -4.09 9.74
CA GLY A 112 7.03 -3.54 8.48
C GLY A 112 7.17 -2.03 8.28
N GLY A 113 7.33 -1.26 9.34
CA GLY A 113 7.34 0.22 9.27
C GLY A 113 7.46 0.85 10.65
N THR A 114 6.62 1.84 10.95
CA THR A 114 6.63 2.56 12.24
C THR A 114 6.19 1.71 13.45
N ASN A 115 5.60 0.56 13.18
CA ASN A 115 5.22 -0.43 14.17
C ASN A 115 5.86 -1.77 13.80
N PHE A 116 6.00 -2.63 14.79
CA PHE A 116 6.24 -4.06 14.58
C PHE A 116 5.24 -4.89 15.37
N ARG A 117 5.03 -6.13 14.92
CA ARG A 117 4.17 -7.08 15.61
C ARG A 117 4.98 -8.28 16.06
N VAL A 118 4.71 -8.73 17.27
CA VAL A 118 5.18 -10.00 17.80
C VAL A 118 3.99 -10.95 17.86
N ILE A 119 4.14 -12.13 17.33
CA ILE A 119 3.09 -13.13 17.21
C ILE A 119 3.61 -14.44 17.78
N ARG A 120 2.78 -15.19 18.49
CA ARG A 120 2.99 -16.59 18.79
C ARG A 120 1.82 -17.43 18.33
N VAL A 121 2.13 -18.58 17.77
CA VAL A 121 1.17 -19.49 17.18
C VAL A 121 1.42 -20.90 17.67
N GLN A 122 0.38 -21.53 18.22
CA GLN A 122 0.37 -22.96 18.52
C GLN A 122 -0.23 -23.68 17.32
N LEU A 123 0.58 -24.45 16.63
CA LEU A 123 0.18 -25.26 15.47
C LEU A 123 -0.23 -26.66 15.92
N GLY A 124 -1.26 -27.22 15.30
CA GLY A 124 -1.84 -28.53 15.61
C GLY A 124 -1.97 -29.46 14.41
N GLY A 125 -1.19 -29.24 13.35
CA GLY A 125 -1.18 -30.06 12.16
C GLY A 125 -2.46 -29.98 11.32
N ARG A 126 -2.67 -30.97 10.45
CA ARG A 126 -3.76 -30.98 9.46
C ARG A 126 -5.15 -30.83 10.05
N GLU A 127 -5.39 -31.45 11.22
CA GLU A 127 -6.72 -31.48 11.81
C GLU A 127 -7.11 -30.16 12.47
N LYS A 128 -6.17 -29.52 13.17
CA LYS A 128 -6.43 -28.32 13.97
C LYS A 128 -5.74 -27.07 13.45
N ARG A 129 -4.88 -27.18 12.46
CA ARG A 129 -4.10 -26.07 11.87
C ARG A 129 -3.56 -25.09 12.92
N VAL A 130 -4.17 -23.94 13.10
CA VAL A 130 -3.86 -23.00 14.17
C VAL A 130 -4.76 -23.29 15.37
N VAL A 131 -4.19 -23.84 16.43
CA VAL A 131 -4.90 -24.13 17.69
C VAL A 131 -5.17 -22.84 18.44
N LYS A 132 -4.14 -21.99 18.58
CA LYS A 132 -4.21 -20.71 19.25
C LYS A 132 -3.18 -19.75 18.66
N GLN A 133 -3.54 -18.49 18.63
CA GLN A 133 -2.61 -17.41 18.28
C GLN A 133 -2.79 -16.23 19.24
N GLN A 134 -1.71 -15.52 19.47
CA GLN A 134 -1.70 -14.27 20.21
C GLN A 134 -0.70 -13.32 19.55
N TYR A 135 -1.03 -12.04 19.51
CA TYR A 135 -0.12 -11.03 18.97
C TYR A 135 -0.12 -9.76 19.83
N GLN A 136 0.93 -9.01 19.70
CA GLN A 136 1.08 -7.67 20.27
C GLN A 136 1.68 -6.76 19.20
N GLU A 137 1.06 -5.60 19.00
CA GLU A 137 1.62 -4.55 18.16
C GLU A 137 2.32 -3.51 19.02
N VAL A 138 3.52 -3.11 18.61
CA VAL A 138 4.37 -2.15 19.31
C VAL A 138 4.78 -1.03 18.37
N SER A 139 4.52 0.21 18.78
CA SER A 139 4.98 1.39 18.03
C SER A 139 6.44 1.68 18.33
N ILE A 140 7.23 1.89 17.27
CA ILE A 140 8.65 2.24 17.38
C ILE A 140 8.76 3.73 17.72
N PRO A 141 9.42 4.10 18.83
CA PRO A 141 9.69 5.48 19.15
C PRO A 141 10.45 6.20 18.00
N PRO A 142 10.04 7.39 17.58
CA PRO A 142 10.66 8.07 16.41
C PRO A 142 12.17 8.24 16.49
N HIS A 143 12.74 8.40 17.69
CA HIS A 143 14.19 8.53 17.88
C HIS A 143 14.95 7.25 17.53
N LEU A 144 14.32 6.06 17.68
CA LEU A 144 14.93 4.77 17.30
C LEU A 144 14.91 4.55 15.79
N MET A 145 14.06 5.25 15.06
CA MET A 145 14.05 5.18 13.59
C MET A 145 15.21 5.96 12.95
N VAL A 146 15.88 6.81 13.72
CA VAL A 146 17.02 7.63 13.27
C VAL A 146 18.27 7.44 14.16
N GLY A 147 18.20 6.52 15.12
CA GLY A 147 19.26 6.16 16.05
C GLY A 147 20.27 5.18 15.48
N THR A 148 20.71 4.22 16.28
CA THR A 148 21.60 3.14 15.86
C THR A 148 20.85 1.83 15.65
N SER A 149 21.41 0.90 14.88
CA SER A 149 20.84 -0.45 14.72
C SER A 149 20.77 -1.19 16.06
N THR A 150 21.81 -1.05 16.90
CA THR A 150 21.84 -1.67 18.23
C THR A 150 20.68 -1.20 19.10
N GLU A 151 20.42 0.11 19.18
CA GLU A 151 19.30 0.66 19.96
C GLU A 151 17.94 0.15 19.44
N LEU A 152 17.76 0.08 18.13
CA LEU A 152 16.53 -0.43 17.54
C LEU A 152 16.33 -1.91 17.86
N PHE A 153 17.35 -2.76 17.60
CA PHE A 153 17.21 -4.20 17.81
C PHE A 153 17.15 -4.55 19.30
N ASP A 154 17.84 -3.82 20.18
CA ASP A 154 17.70 -3.98 21.65
C ASP A 154 16.28 -3.67 22.12
N PHE A 155 15.66 -2.61 21.60
CA PHE A 155 14.27 -2.29 21.89
C PHE A 155 13.34 -3.40 21.42
N ILE A 156 13.51 -3.89 20.18
CA ILE A 156 12.71 -4.98 19.62
C ILE A 156 12.86 -6.25 20.46
N ALA A 157 14.08 -6.63 20.82
CA ALA A 157 14.37 -7.81 21.62
C ALA A 157 13.78 -7.71 23.05
N ALA A 158 13.79 -6.51 23.65
CA ALA A 158 13.20 -6.28 24.95
C ALA A 158 11.67 -6.42 24.93
N GLU A 159 11.00 -5.92 23.88
CA GLU A 159 9.54 -6.09 23.73
C GLU A 159 9.17 -7.55 23.42
N LEU A 160 10.00 -8.25 22.60
CA LEU A 160 9.85 -9.68 22.34
C LEU A 160 9.98 -10.50 23.63
N GLU A 161 10.97 -10.19 24.48
CA GLU A 161 11.18 -10.84 25.76
C GLU A 161 9.97 -10.63 26.72
N LYS A 162 9.45 -9.41 26.81
CA LYS A 162 8.22 -9.13 27.55
C LYS A 162 7.05 -9.97 27.07
N PHE A 163 6.89 -10.09 25.74
CA PHE A 163 5.82 -10.89 25.15
C PHE A 163 5.99 -12.38 25.46
N VAL A 164 7.21 -12.92 25.38
CA VAL A 164 7.50 -14.32 25.74
C VAL A 164 7.13 -14.61 27.20
N ARG A 165 7.42 -13.71 28.13
CA ARG A 165 7.04 -13.86 29.54
C ARG A 165 5.53 -13.97 29.79
N THR A 166 4.71 -13.57 28.82
CA THR A 166 3.24 -13.70 28.89
C THR A 166 2.72 -15.03 28.35
N GLU A 167 3.58 -16.03 28.11
CA GLU A 167 3.14 -17.37 27.75
C GLU A 167 2.20 -17.94 28.80
N GLY A 168 1.00 -18.32 28.38
CA GLY A 168 0.03 -19.01 29.21
C GLY A 168 0.03 -20.51 28.97
N GLU A 169 -0.76 -21.26 29.76
CA GLU A 169 -0.88 -22.74 29.68
C GLU A 169 -1.37 -23.26 28.31
N ASP A 170 -1.97 -22.39 27.50
CA ASP A 170 -2.42 -22.72 26.15
C ASP A 170 -1.30 -22.84 25.10
N PHE A 171 -0.08 -22.41 25.46
CA PHE A 171 1.09 -22.44 24.58
C PHE A 171 2.11 -23.40 25.18
N HIS A 172 2.39 -24.47 24.43
CA HIS A 172 3.25 -25.54 24.91
C HIS A 172 4.53 -25.63 24.10
N LEU A 173 5.67 -25.34 24.76
CA LEU A 173 6.99 -25.62 24.23
C LEU A 173 7.50 -26.90 24.91
N PRO A 174 7.78 -27.98 24.17
CA PRO A 174 8.33 -29.21 24.74
C PRO A 174 9.67 -28.94 25.45
N GLU A 175 9.91 -29.67 26.54
CA GLU A 175 11.16 -29.52 27.33
C GLU A 175 12.38 -29.82 26.46
N GLY A 176 13.41 -28.96 26.59
CA GLY A 176 14.65 -29.09 25.82
C GLY A 176 14.60 -28.49 24.40
N ARG A 177 13.45 -27.98 23.95
CA ARG A 177 13.36 -27.25 22.68
C ARG A 177 13.60 -25.75 22.87
N GLN A 178 14.43 -25.19 21.98
CA GLN A 178 14.63 -23.74 21.86
C GLN A 178 13.44 -23.12 21.11
N ARG A 179 13.03 -21.90 21.49
CA ARG A 179 12.01 -21.15 20.74
C ARG A 179 12.49 -20.80 19.36
N GLU A 180 11.64 -20.97 18.36
CA GLU A 180 11.95 -20.68 16.97
C GLU A 180 11.13 -19.49 16.47
N LEU A 181 11.79 -18.60 15.74
CA LEU A 181 11.27 -17.30 15.30
C LEU A 181 11.36 -17.17 13.78
N GLY A 182 10.23 -16.88 13.14
CA GLY A 182 10.19 -16.33 11.80
C GLY A 182 10.30 -14.80 11.85
N PHE A 183 11.27 -14.25 11.15
CA PHE A 183 11.50 -12.81 11.11
C PHE A 183 11.07 -12.23 9.77
N THR A 184 9.88 -11.59 9.75
CA THR A 184 9.44 -10.77 8.61
C THR A 184 10.13 -9.42 8.69
N PHE A 185 10.94 -9.15 7.67
CA PHE A 185 11.71 -7.92 7.57
C PHE A 185 11.39 -7.23 6.23
N SER A 186 10.47 -6.27 6.27
CA SER A 186 9.91 -5.62 5.08
C SER A 186 10.75 -4.45 4.57
N PHE A 187 12.07 -4.65 4.51
CA PHE A 187 13.04 -3.72 3.91
C PHE A 187 13.85 -4.46 2.85
N PRO A 188 14.52 -3.75 1.92
CA PRO A 188 15.37 -4.38 0.93
C PRO A 188 16.56 -5.11 1.58
N VAL A 189 16.60 -6.44 1.44
CA VAL A 189 17.63 -7.34 1.98
C VAL A 189 18.26 -8.15 0.86
N ASN A 190 19.56 -8.31 0.90
CA ASN A 190 20.26 -9.32 0.13
C ASN A 190 20.30 -10.61 0.95
N GLN A 191 19.33 -11.47 0.71
CA GLN A 191 19.23 -12.77 1.39
C GLN A 191 20.26 -13.74 0.83
N THR A 192 20.92 -14.51 1.68
CA THR A 192 21.95 -15.47 1.30
C THR A 192 21.60 -16.90 1.74
N SER A 193 20.65 -17.04 2.66
CA SER A 193 20.01 -18.29 3.06
C SER A 193 18.63 -18.02 3.62
N ILE A 194 17.91 -19.06 4.03
CA ILE A 194 16.59 -18.90 4.68
C ILE A 194 16.67 -18.09 5.99
N SER A 195 17.79 -18.11 6.70
CA SER A 195 17.99 -17.46 8.00
C SER A 195 19.13 -16.44 8.01
N SER A 196 19.50 -15.88 6.85
CA SER A 196 20.57 -14.87 6.74
C SER A 196 20.28 -13.89 5.62
N GLY A 197 20.51 -12.61 5.87
CA GLY A 197 20.33 -11.58 4.88
C GLY A 197 20.90 -10.23 5.27
N THR A 198 21.59 -9.61 4.34
CA THR A 198 22.27 -8.34 4.50
C THR A 198 21.37 -7.17 4.12
N LEU A 199 21.23 -6.18 4.97
CA LEU A 199 20.45 -4.99 4.69
C LEU A 199 21.08 -4.16 3.56
N ILE A 200 20.29 -3.90 2.51
CA ILE A 200 20.70 -3.07 1.37
C ILE A 200 20.53 -1.59 1.69
N LYS A 201 19.36 -1.21 2.22
CA LYS A 201 19.06 0.17 2.63
C LYS A 201 17.85 0.23 3.55
N TRP A 202 17.82 1.25 4.40
CA TRP A 202 16.64 1.61 5.14
C TRP A 202 15.65 2.39 4.25
N THR A 203 14.36 2.15 4.45
CA THR A 203 13.23 2.79 3.75
C THR A 203 12.16 3.20 4.77
N LYS A 204 11.00 3.62 4.34
CA LYS A 204 9.80 3.87 5.19
C LYS A 204 10.06 4.84 6.36
N GLY A 205 10.93 5.84 6.17
CA GLY A 205 11.25 6.85 7.19
C GLY A 205 12.38 6.49 8.16
N PHE A 206 12.96 5.29 8.05
CA PHE A 206 14.14 4.93 8.81
C PHE A 206 15.41 5.55 8.20
N SER A 207 16.26 6.07 9.08
CA SER A 207 17.59 6.61 8.73
C SER A 207 18.56 6.25 9.86
N ILE A 208 18.84 4.95 9.97
CA ILE A 208 19.62 4.37 11.07
C ILE A 208 21.10 4.42 10.73
N ASN A 209 21.88 4.98 11.65
CA ASN A 209 23.34 5.02 11.58
C ASN A 209 23.93 3.76 12.27
N GLY A 210 24.99 3.22 11.72
CA GLY A 210 25.74 2.15 12.38
C GLY A 210 26.43 2.64 13.66
N THR A 211 26.79 1.68 14.51
CA THR A 211 27.40 1.79 15.83
C THR A 211 28.16 3.09 16.10
N GLY A 212 27.77 3.76 17.21
CA GLY A 212 28.17 5.04 17.76
C GLY A 212 29.66 5.43 17.88
N GLN A 213 30.45 5.25 16.85
CA GLN A 213 31.74 5.91 16.70
C GLN A 213 31.65 6.93 15.56
N ALA A 214 31.47 8.19 15.95
CA ALA A 214 31.59 9.32 15.04
C ALA A 214 33.05 9.41 14.54
N PHE A 215 33.34 8.85 13.38
CA PHE A 215 34.54 9.21 12.64
C PHE A 215 34.30 10.55 11.93
N TYR A 216 34.61 11.63 12.61
CA TYR A 216 34.74 12.95 12.00
C TYR A 216 35.98 12.91 11.10
N LEU A 217 35.84 12.67 9.80
CA LEU A 217 36.82 13.05 8.76
C LEU A 217 36.54 12.47 7.35
N VAL A 218 35.27 12.28 6.91
CA VAL A 218 35.03 12.03 5.48
C VAL A 218 33.69 12.68 5.05
N PRO A 219 33.63 13.42 3.94
CA PRO A 219 32.40 14.11 3.48
C PRO A 219 31.38 13.21 2.77
N LYS A 220 31.37 11.90 2.97
CA LYS A 220 30.32 10.95 2.57
C LYS A 220 29.77 10.29 3.84
N LYS A 221 28.49 10.54 4.14
CA LYS A 221 27.77 9.80 5.19
C LYS A 221 27.81 8.30 4.86
N ILE A 222 28.67 7.56 5.54
CA ILE A 222 28.72 6.11 5.48
C ILE A 222 27.67 5.62 6.47
N TYR A 223 26.58 5.04 5.96
CA TYR A 223 25.55 4.36 6.76
C TYR A 223 26.05 2.96 7.09
N VAL A 224 26.53 2.71 8.31
CA VAL A 224 27.26 1.49 8.68
C VAL A 224 26.35 0.31 9.03
N SER A 225 25.01 0.50 9.21
CA SER A 225 24.07 -0.63 9.34
C SER A 225 23.68 -1.26 7.99
N VAL A 226 23.90 -0.56 6.89
CA VAL A 226 23.76 -1.09 5.53
C VAL A 226 25.00 -1.97 5.27
N GLY A 227 24.74 -3.25 4.93
CA GLY A 227 25.80 -4.25 4.74
C GLY A 227 25.95 -5.24 5.90
N GLU A 228 25.21 -5.07 7.02
CA GLU A 228 25.18 -6.02 8.13
C GLU A 228 24.03 -7.02 7.97
N ASP A 229 24.22 -8.23 8.51
CA ASP A 229 23.20 -9.27 8.53
C ASP A 229 22.15 -8.97 9.61
N VAL A 230 20.88 -8.79 9.20
CA VAL A 230 19.80 -8.38 10.10
C VAL A 230 19.42 -9.47 11.10
N VAL A 231 19.61 -10.75 10.75
CA VAL A 231 19.37 -11.87 11.65
C VAL A 231 20.43 -11.90 12.74
N ALA A 232 21.70 -11.68 12.37
CA ALA A 232 22.77 -11.60 13.34
C ALA A 232 22.61 -10.41 14.30
N GLU A 233 22.12 -9.24 13.81
CA GLU A 233 21.80 -8.10 14.68
C GLU A 233 20.71 -8.44 15.70
N LEU A 234 19.59 -9.04 15.23
CA LEU A 234 18.50 -9.45 16.11
C LEU A 234 18.96 -10.53 17.11
N SER A 235 19.72 -11.53 16.66
CA SER A 235 20.22 -12.61 17.53
C SER A 235 21.10 -12.06 18.65
N ARG A 236 22.04 -11.17 18.34
CA ARG A 236 22.86 -10.50 19.36
C ARG A 236 22.03 -9.68 20.36
N ALA A 237 20.97 -9.05 19.89
CA ALA A 237 20.07 -8.31 20.77
C ALA A 237 19.25 -9.24 21.70
N MET A 238 18.74 -10.36 21.17
CA MET A 238 18.08 -11.40 21.97
C MET A 238 19.00 -12.00 23.03
N GLU A 239 20.26 -12.30 22.69
CA GLU A 239 21.28 -12.76 23.64
C GLU A 239 21.52 -11.74 24.77
N ARG A 240 21.62 -10.45 24.45
CA ARG A 240 21.77 -9.39 25.48
C ARG A 240 20.57 -9.30 26.43
N GLN A 241 19.36 -9.66 25.97
CA GLN A 241 18.16 -9.74 26.79
C GLN A 241 18.01 -11.08 27.52
N GLY A 242 18.92 -12.03 27.32
CA GLY A 242 18.84 -13.38 27.90
C GLY A 242 17.68 -14.21 27.32
N LEU A 243 17.22 -13.90 26.12
CA LEU A 243 16.14 -14.60 25.45
C LEU A 243 16.71 -15.76 24.62
N ASP A 244 16.40 -17.00 25.04
CA ASP A 244 16.76 -18.22 24.32
C ASP A 244 15.78 -18.44 23.15
N MET A 245 16.12 -17.89 22.00
CA MET A 245 15.32 -17.95 20.80
C MET A 245 16.21 -17.90 19.54
N LYS A 246 15.85 -18.69 18.52
CA LYS A 246 16.60 -18.79 17.27
C LYS A 246 15.76 -18.29 16.10
N VAL A 247 16.29 -17.43 15.26
CA VAL A 247 15.69 -17.08 13.97
C VAL A 247 15.93 -18.22 12.99
N THR A 248 14.87 -18.90 12.59
CA THR A 248 14.90 -20.03 11.64
C THR A 248 14.48 -19.64 10.23
N ALA A 249 13.72 -18.56 10.08
CA ALA A 249 13.34 -18.03 8.77
C ALA A 249 13.38 -16.49 8.75
N LEU A 250 14.12 -15.93 7.79
CA LEU A 250 14.08 -14.51 7.42
C LEU A 250 13.24 -14.39 6.15
N VAL A 251 12.17 -13.62 6.20
CA VAL A 251 11.22 -13.53 5.10
C VAL A 251 10.81 -12.08 4.82
N ASN A 252 10.46 -11.82 3.57
CA ASN A 252 9.72 -10.62 3.21
C ASN A 252 8.22 -10.81 3.51
N ASP A 253 7.50 -9.71 3.78
CA ASP A 253 6.05 -9.71 4.06
C ASP A 253 5.23 -10.47 3.00
N THR A 254 5.56 -10.30 1.73
CA THR A 254 4.86 -10.96 0.62
C THR A 254 5.10 -12.47 0.58
N VAL A 255 6.31 -12.91 0.95
CA VAL A 255 6.65 -14.34 1.06
C VAL A 255 5.93 -14.95 2.27
N GLY A 256 5.85 -14.23 3.38
CA GLY A 256 5.01 -14.61 4.51
C GLY A 256 3.55 -14.77 4.11
N THR A 257 2.99 -13.79 3.39
CA THR A 257 1.61 -13.85 2.87
C THR A 257 1.40 -15.06 1.94
N LEU A 258 2.38 -15.41 1.11
CA LEU A 258 2.34 -16.60 0.26
C LEU A 258 2.29 -17.89 1.09
N ALA A 259 3.14 -17.99 2.10
CA ALA A 259 3.19 -19.16 2.99
C ALA A 259 1.90 -19.29 3.82
N GLY A 260 1.42 -18.19 4.42
CA GLY A 260 0.16 -18.16 5.17
C GLY A 260 -1.05 -18.51 4.31
N GLY A 261 -1.11 -17.97 3.10
CA GLY A 261 -2.14 -18.31 2.10
C GLY A 261 -2.10 -19.77 1.71
N ARG A 262 -0.91 -20.30 1.44
CA ARG A 262 -0.69 -21.71 1.05
C ARG A 262 -1.06 -22.69 2.15
N TYR A 263 -0.75 -22.37 3.40
CA TYR A 263 -1.14 -23.17 4.55
C TYR A 263 -2.66 -23.35 4.65
N GLY A 264 -3.43 -22.30 4.31
CA GLY A 264 -4.89 -22.32 4.30
C GLY A 264 -5.49 -22.91 3.02
N ASP A 265 -4.75 -22.88 1.90
CA ASP A 265 -5.28 -23.19 0.58
C ASP A 265 -4.14 -23.58 -0.38
N ASN A 266 -4.01 -24.88 -0.65
CA ASN A 266 -2.92 -25.44 -1.46
C ASN A 266 -2.89 -24.93 -2.91
N ASP A 267 -3.98 -24.32 -3.40
CA ASP A 267 -4.06 -23.75 -4.75
C ASP A 267 -3.48 -22.32 -4.84
N VAL A 268 -3.00 -21.76 -3.73
CA VAL A 268 -2.33 -20.45 -3.72
C VAL A 268 -1.00 -20.54 -4.46
N VAL A 269 -0.87 -19.82 -5.56
CA VAL A 269 0.34 -19.79 -6.42
C VAL A 269 1.11 -18.48 -6.32
N ALA A 270 0.45 -17.42 -5.89
CA ALA A 270 1.03 -16.09 -5.75
C ALA A 270 0.42 -15.35 -4.57
N ALA A 271 1.18 -14.43 -4.00
CA ALA A 271 0.70 -13.47 -3.02
C ALA A 271 1.04 -12.04 -3.45
N VAL A 272 0.19 -11.11 -3.11
CA VAL A 272 0.35 -9.68 -3.43
C VAL A 272 0.04 -8.85 -2.19
N ILE A 273 0.90 -7.91 -1.88
CA ILE A 273 0.65 -6.88 -0.87
C ILE A 273 0.14 -5.62 -1.56
N LEU A 274 -1.03 -5.16 -1.15
CA LEU A 274 -1.61 -3.87 -1.53
C LEU A 274 -1.86 -3.03 -0.26
N GLY A 275 -0.77 -2.53 0.31
CA GLY A 275 -0.75 -1.73 1.54
C GLY A 275 -0.14 -0.35 1.32
N THR A 276 0.67 0.11 2.26
CA THR A 276 1.47 1.34 2.14
C THR A 276 2.36 1.29 0.89
N GLY A 277 3.04 0.16 0.67
CA GLY A 277 3.72 -0.20 -0.56
C GLY A 277 2.97 -1.29 -1.32
N THR A 278 3.59 -1.77 -2.39
CA THR A 278 3.09 -2.89 -3.19
C THR A 278 4.24 -3.82 -3.50
N ASN A 279 4.02 -5.11 -3.30
CA ASN A 279 4.97 -6.16 -3.60
C ASN A 279 4.23 -7.44 -4.00
N ALA A 280 4.91 -8.36 -4.67
CA ALA A 280 4.35 -9.65 -5.04
C ALA A 280 5.40 -10.76 -4.92
N ALA A 281 4.94 -11.96 -4.55
CA ALA A 281 5.72 -13.18 -4.55
C ALA A 281 4.93 -14.30 -5.25
N TYR A 282 5.63 -15.18 -5.93
CA TYR A 282 5.02 -16.34 -6.56
C TYR A 282 5.96 -17.55 -6.47
N VAL A 283 5.37 -18.74 -6.60
CA VAL A 283 6.13 -20.01 -6.60
C VAL A 283 6.69 -20.26 -7.99
N GLU A 284 8.02 -20.44 -8.08
CA GLU A 284 8.70 -20.74 -9.34
C GLU A 284 9.56 -21.99 -9.19
N HIS A 285 9.72 -22.72 -10.27
CA HIS A 285 10.64 -23.87 -10.31
C HIS A 285 12.09 -23.39 -10.29
N ALA A 286 12.92 -23.96 -9.41
CA ALA A 286 14.32 -23.54 -9.24
C ALA A 286 15.13 -23.62 -10.55
N ASN A 287 14.85 -24.59 -11.42
CA ASN A 287 15.51 -24.77 -12.71
C ASN A 287 15.23 -23.67 -13.74
N VAL A 288 14.18 -22.85 -13.55
CA VAL A 288 13.87 -21.69 -14.42
C VAL A 288 14.34 -20.37 -13.80
N ILE A 289 15.11 -20.42 -12.71
CA ILE A 289 15.74 -19.27 -12.05
C ILE A 289 17.25 -19.28 -12.32
N PRO A 290 17.75 -18.69 -13.41
CA PRO A 290 19.17 -18.76 -13.80
C PRO A 290 20.13 -18.18 -12.77
N LYS A 291 19.68 -17.23 -11.96
CA LYS A 291 20.49 -16.55 -10.94
C LYS A 291 20.46 -17.20 -9.55
N TRP A 292 19.96 -18.42 -9.43
CA TRP A 292 19.88 -19.12 -8.13
C TRP A 292 21.22 -19.14 -7.36
N ASN A 293 22.35 -18.87 -7.99
CA ASN A 293 23.68 -18.86 -7.34
C ASN A 293 24.12 -17.49 -6.79
N GLY A 294 23.18 -16.56 -6.64
CA GLY A 294 23.30 -15.36 -5.80
C GLY A 294 24.30 -14.29 -6.22
N LEU A 295 23.78 -13.16 -6.65
CA LEU A 295 24.23 -11.77 -6.36
C LEU A 295 23.09 -10.82 -6.73
N LEU A 296 22.72 -9.93 -5.81
CA LEU A 296 21.59 -9.03 -6.00
C LEU A 296 22.00 -7.72 -6.66
N PRO A 297 21.14 -7.18 -7.57
CA PRO A 297 21.30 -5.85 -8.13
C PRO A 297 20.67 -4.75 -7.27
N LYS A 298 21.12 -3.51 -7.48
CA LYS A 298 20.66 -2.30 -6.79
C LYS A 298 19.23 -1.93 -7.22
N SER A 299 18.40 -1.43 -6.28
CA SER A 299 17.00 -1.03 -6.51
C SER A 299 16.86 0.04 -7.58
N GLY A 300 15.88 -0.14 -8.50
CA GLY A 300 15.43 0.88 -9.45
C GLY A 300 14.35 1.81 -8.86
N ASP A 301 13.95 2.84 -9.61
CA ASP A 301 12.84 3.72 -9.26
C ASP A 301 11.51 2.95 -9.33
N MET A 302 10.80 2.86 -8.20
CA MET A 302 9.56 2.08 -8.06
C MET A 302 8.36 2.85 -8.59
N ILE A 303 8.37 3.22 -9.89
CA ILE A 303 7.33 4.05 -10.52
C ILE A 303 5.98 3.34 -10.51
N TYR A 304 5.95 2.03 -10.78
CA TYR A 304 4.72 1.24 -10.81
C TYR A 304 4.05 1.20 -9.43
N GLU A 305 4.82 0.98 -8.36
CA GLU A 305 4.34 1.06 -6.98
C GLU A 305 3.69 2.42 -6.66
N LYS A 306 4.29 3.52 -7.11
CA LYS A 306 3.74 4.87 -6.89
C LYS A 306 2.39 5.10 -7.56
N MET A 307 2.04 4.31 -8.58
CA MET A 307 0.74 4.40 -9.26
C MET A 307 -0.36 3.59 -8.61
N ILE A 308 -0.03 2.54 -7.83
CA ILE A 308 -1.00 1.56 -7.35
C ILE A 308 -1.03 1.40 -5.83
N SER A 309 -0.03 1.88 -5.09
CA SER A 309 0.04 1.65 -3.64
C SER A 309 -0.71 2.67 -2.81
N GLY A 310 -1.14 2.24 -1.64
CA GLY A 310 -1.93 3.03 -0.70
C GLY A 310 -1.24 4.31 -0.21
N MET A 311 0.09 4.38 -0.23
CA MET A 311 0.80 5.61 0.14
C MET A 311 0.53 6.76 -0.84
N TYR A 312 0.35 6.45 -2.13
CA TYR A 312 0.38 7.47 -3.18
C TYR A 312 -0.98 7.84 -3.75
N LEU A 313 -2.01 6.99 -3.69
CA LEU A 313 -3.33 7.30 -4.29
C LEU A 313 -3.92 8.60 -3.71
N GLY A 314 -3.84 8.79 -2.39
CA GLY A 314 -4.28 10.04 -1.75
C GLY A 314 -3.50 11.27 -2.24
N GLU A 315 -2.20 11.14 -2.41
CA GLU A 315 -1.34 12.21 -2.93
C GLU A 315 -1.65 12.55 -4.40
N ILE A 316 -1.99 11.56 -5.21
CA ILE A 316 -2.42 11.77 -6.61
C ILE A 316 -3.74 12.57 -6.63
N VAL A 317 -4.74 12.18 -5.82
CA VAL A 317 -5.98 12.95 -5.68
C VAL A 317 -5.69 14.38 -5.24
N ARG A 318 -4.87 14.57 -4.21
CA ARG A 318 -4.48 15.90 -3.73
C ARG A 318 -3.89 16.77 -4.84
N ARG A 319 -2.99 16.22 -5.66
CA ARG A 319 -2.36 16.95 -6.78
C ARG A 319 -3.33 17.38 -7.85
N ILE A 320 -4.32 16.52 -8.18
CA ILE A 320 -5.37 16.87 -9.14
C ILE A 320 -6.27 17.97 -8.56
N LEU A 321 -6.65 17.85 -7.28
CA LEU A 321 -7.44 18.90 -6.59
C LEU A 321 -6.68 20.23 -6.50
N LEU A 322 -5.36 20.19 -6.28
CA LEU A 322 -4.51 21.38 -6.30
C LEU A 322 -4.51 22.03 -7.68
N LYS A 323 -4.37 21.25 -8.76
CA LYS A 323 -4.46 21.73 -10.14
C LYS A 323 -5.82 22.38 -10.41
N LEU A 324 -6.91 21.75 -10.00
CA LEU A 324 -8.28 22.30 -10.13
C LEU A 324 -8.47 23.59 -9.32
N ALA A 325 -7.87 23.67 -8.14
CA ALA A 325 -7.90 24.89 -7.33
C ALA A 325 -7.16 26.06 -8.00
N HIS A 326 -5.99 25.81 -8.60
CA HIS A 326 -5.22 26.82 -9.34
C HIS A 326 -5.87 27.23 -10.65
N ASP A 327 -6.21 26.27 -11.52
CA ASP A 327 -6.60 26.52 -12.90
C ASP A 327 -8.07 26.93 -13.02
N ALA A 328 -8.94 26.38 -12.16
CA ALA A 328 -10.39 26.54 -12.21
C ALA A 328 -11.01 27.18 -10.96
N SER A 329 -10.21 27.56 -9.95
CA SER A 329 -10.72 28.11 -8.67
C SER A 329 -11.79 27.23 -8.03
N LEU A 330 -11.61 25.88 -8.06
CA LEU A 330 -12.62 24.90 -7.62
C LEU A 330 -13.11 25.17 -6.19
N PHE A 331 -12.24 25.65 -5.31
CA PHE A 331 -12.52 25.92 -3.90
C PHE A 331 -12.57 27.43 -3.59
N GLY A 332 -12.70 28.29 -4.60
CA GLY A 332 -12.72 29.74 -4.46
C GLY A 332 -11.49 30.42 -5.04
N ASP A 333 -11.36 31.74 -4.80
CA ASP A 333 -10.32 32.56 -5.40
C ASP A 333 -8.94 32.36 -4.73
N VAL A 334 -8.91 31.77 -3.54
CA VAL A 334 -7.67 31.47 -2.79
C VAL A 334 -7.49 29.96 -2.71
N VAL A 335 -6.31 29.50 -3.11
CA VAL A 335 -5.97 28.07 -3.00
C VAL A 335 -5.83 27.70 -1.52
N PRO A 336 -6.52 26.63 -1.07
CA PRO A 336 -6.41 26.20 0.32
C PRO A 336 -4.96 25.79 0.66
N PRO A 337 -4.32 26.40 1.69
CA PRO A 337 -2.89 26.16 1.97
C PRO A 337 -2.53 24.69 2.26
N LYS A 338 -3.46 23.91 2.83
CA LYS A 338 -3.23 22.49 3.09
C LYS A 338 -3.18 21.63 1.82
N LEU A 339 -3.75 22.10 0.70
CA LEU A 339 -3.57 21.42 -0.60
C LEU A 339 -2.14 21.48 -1.12
N GLU A 340 -1.35 22.47 -0.70
CA GLU A 340 0.07 22.59 -1.08
C GLU A 340 0.97 21.66 -0.27
N GLN A 341 0.51 21.15 0.89
CA GLN A 341 1.27 20.27 1.75
C GLN A 341 1.30 18.85 1.17
N LEU A 342 2.50 18.29 0.98
CA LEU A 342 2.68 16.93 0.50
C LEU A 342 2.04 15.92 1.46
N PHE A 343 1.33 14.94 0.91
CA PHE A 343 0.65 13.87 1.64
C PHE A 343 -0.39 14.35 2.68
N ALA A 344 -0.90 15.58 2.57
CA ALA A 344 -1.97 16.08 3.43
C ALA A 344 -3.26 15.27 3.28
N LEU A 345 -3.51 14.68 2.11
CA LEU A 345 -4.63 13.79 1.85
C LEU A 345 -4.11 12.35 1.71
N ARG A 346 -4.61 11.45 2.54
CA ARG A 346 -4.21 10.05 2.56
C ARG A 346 -5.26 9.14 1.92
N THR A 347 -4.86 7.97 1.47
CA THR A 347 -5.76 7.02 0.78
C THR A 347 -6.96 6.56 1.62
N PRO A 348 -6.86 6.32 2.94
CA PRO A 348 -8.04 6.06 3.76
C PRO A 348 -9.07 7.20 3.72
N ASP A 349 -8.61 8.45 3.62
CA ASP A 349 -9.50 9.61 3.51
C ASP A 349 -10.17 9.66 2.13
N VAL A 350 -9.41 9.34 1.07
CA VAL A 350 -9.96 9.18 -0.30
C VAL A 350 -11.00 8.08 -0.33
N SER A 351 -10.71 6.92 0.28
CA SER A 351 -11.67 5.82 0.40
C SER A 351 -12.95 6.27 1.10
N ALA A 352 -12.84 6.96 2.23
CA ALA A 352 -14.00 7.47 2.97
C ALA A 352 -14.83 8.48 2.17
N MET A 353 -14.18 9.39 1.44
CA MET A 353 -14.85 10.35 0.54
C MET A 353 -15.52 9.63 -0.64
N HIS A 354 -14.86 8.65 -1.22
CA HIS A 354 -15.35 7.91 -2.39
C HIS A 354 -16.56 7.01 -2.06
N HIS A 355 -16.70 6.58 -0.80
CA HIS A 355 -17.86 5.80 -0.34
C HIS A 355 -19.04 6.66 0.15
N ASP A 356 -18.96 7.99 0.05
CA ASP A 356 -20.10 8.87 0.39
C ASP A 356 -21.22 8.71 -0.62
N THR A 357 -22.33 8.12 -0.19
CA THR A 357 -23.55 7.92 -0.98
C THR A 357 -24.65 8.92 -0.61
N SER A 358 -24.37 9.89 0.26
CA SER A 358 -25.35 10.91 0.63
C SER A 358 -25.63 11.85 -0.55
N HIS A 359 -26.90 12.22 -0.74
CA HIS A 359 -27.34 13.04 -1.87
C HIS A 359 -26.60 14.39 -1.99
N ASP A 360 -26.19 14.95 -0.85
CA ASP A 360 -25.49 16.22 -0.75
C ASP A 360 -23.96 16.06 -0.54
N LEU A 361 -23.45 14.83 -0.56
CA LEU A 361 -22.06 14.49 -0.32
C LEU A 361 -21.50 15.15 0.97
N LYS A 362 -22.30 15.11 2.04
CA LYS A 362 -21.99 15.80 3.30
C LYS A 362 -20.76 15.22 4.00
N HIS A 363 -20.53 13.90 3.93
CA HIS A 363 -19.36 13.26 4.52
C HIS A 363 -18.09 13.64 3.78
N LEU A 364 -18.14 13.70 2.44
CA LEU A 364 -17.06 14.22 1.62
C LEU A 364 -16.77 15.69 1.96
N GLY A 365 -17.81 16.53 2.05
CA GLY A 365 -17.67 17.93 2.45
C GLY A 365 -17.02 18.09 3.84
N ALA A 366 -17.41 17.27 4.83
CA ALA A 366 -16.80 17.25 6.15
C ALA A 366 -15.30 16.89 6.06
N LYS A 367 -14.93 15.85 5.31
CA LYS A 367 -13.53 15.46 5.10
C LYS A 367 -12.70 16.57 4.45
N LEU A 368 -13.23 17.27 3.43
CA LEU A 368 -12.55 18.41 2.82
C LEU A 368 -12.30 19.52 3.83
N LYS A 369 -13.25 19.79 4.73
CA LYS A 369 -13.11 20.76 5.80
C LYS A 369 -12.05 20.34 6.82
N ASP A 370 -12.17 19.14 7.36
CA ASP A 370 -11.34 18.68 8.50
C ASP A 370 -9.88 18.46 8.09
N ILE A 371 -9.67 17.89 6.92
CA ILE A 371 -8.33 17.50 6.44
C ILE A 371 -7.66 18.66 5.71
N LEU A 372 -8.35 19.24 4.72
CA LEU A 372 -7.77 20.24 3.83
C LEU A 372 -8.10 21.70 4.24
N GLY A 373 -8.93 21.87 5.28
CA GLY A 373 -9.29 23.19 5.78
C GLY A 373 -10.21 23.98 4.83
N ILE A 374 -11.04 23.30 4.04
CA ILE A 374 -11.96 23.89 3.07
C ILE A 374 -13.38 23.90 3.68
N PRO A 375 -13.81 24.99 4.34
CA PRO A 375 -15.00 24.97 5.18
C PRO A 375 -16.31 24.89 4.40
N ASP A 376 -16.39 25.59 3.25
CA ASP A 376 -17.63 25.75 2.49
C ASP A 376 -17.42 25.31 1.03
N THR A 377 -17.76 24.04 0.75
CA THR A 377 -17.71 23.49 -0.59
C THR A 377 -19.08 23.48 -1.26
N SER A 378 -19.17 23.96 -2.50
CA SER A 378 -20.37 23.79 -3.31
C SER A 378 -20.63 22.31 -3.58
N LEU A 379 -21.89 21.94 -3.84
CA LEU A 379 -22.23 20.58 -4.23
C LEU A 379 -21.50 20.16 -5.51
N GLU A 380 -21.33 21.07 -6.46
CA GLU A 380 -20.56 20.86 -7.69
C GLU A 380 -19.09 20.53 -7.39
N ALA A 381 -18.42 21.27 -6.48
CA ALA A 381 -17.06 20.96 -6.08
C ALA A 381 -16.92 19.60 -5.39
N ARG A 382 -17.93 19.18 -4.64
CA ARG A 382 -17.97 17.85 -4.02
C ARG A 382 -18.11 16.76 -5.08
N TYR A 383 -18.98 16.92 -6.09
CA TYR A 383 -19.10 15.98 -7.20
C TYR A 383 -17.82 15.86 -8.02
N ILE A 384 -17.16 16.98 -8.33
CA ILE A 384 -15.86 16.98 -9.01
C ILE A 384 -14.83 16.23 -8.17
N THR A 385 -14.78 16.48 -6.86
CA THR A 385 -13.85 15.78 -5.96
C THR A 385 -14.13 14.28 -5.91
N LEU A 386 -15.41 13.87 -5.84
CA LEU A 386 -15.83 12.47 -5.88
C LEU A 386 -15.37 11.80 -7.18
N HIS A 387 -15.56 12.47 -8.31
CA HIS A 387 -15.16 11.97 -9.62
C HIS A 387 -13.62 11.83 -9.73
N VAL A 388 -12.85 12.76 -9.17
CA VAL A 388 -11.38 12.63 -9.09
C VAL A 388 -10.97 11.41 -8.24
N CYS A 389 -11.66 11.17 -7.12
CA CYS A 389 -11.42 9.96 -6.32
C CYS A 389 -11.69 8.68 -7.12
N ASP A 390 -12.77 8.68 -7.91
CA ASP A 390 -13.15 7.55 -8.77
C ASP A 390 -12.09 7.26 -9.83
N LEU A 391 -11.67 8.27 -10.60
CA LEU A 391 -10.65 8.15 -11.65
C LEU A 391 -9.31 7.61 -11.10
N VAL A 392 -8.88 8.10 -9.93
CA VAL A 392 -7.61 7.65 -9.33
C VAL A 392 -7.71 6.23 -8.81
N ALA A 393 -8.83 5.88 -8.16
CA ALA A 393 -9.04 4.53 -7.63
C ALA A 393 -9.19 3.50 -8.76
N GLU A 394 -9.97 3.79 -9.79
CA GLU A 394 -10.15 2.93 -10.95
C GLU A 394 -8.82 2.67 -11.66
N ARG A 395 -8.08 3.72 -12.00
CA ARG A 395 -6.76 3.57 -12.63
C ARG A 395 -5.81 2.73 -11.78
N GLY A 396 -5.72 3.00 -10.48
CA GLY A 396 -4.86 2.25 -9.57
C GLY A 396 -5.24 0.77 -9.50
N ALA A 397 -6.52 0.45 -9.40
CA ALA A 397 -7.03 -0.91 -9.36
C ALA A 397 -6.78 -1.67 -10.67
N ARG A 398 -7.03 -1.03 -11.81
CA ARG A 398 -6.82 -1.62 -13.14
C ARG A 398 -5.34 -1.89 -13.43
N LEU A 399 -4.45 -0.99 -13.02
CA LEU A 399 -3.00 -1.22 -13.13
C LEU A 399 -2.56 -2.36 -12.19
N ALA A 400 -3.02 -2.41 -10.94
CA ALA A 400 -2.71 -3.50 -10.03
C ALA A 400 -3.19 -4.86 -10.59
N ALA A 401 -4.37 -4.90 -11.20
CA ALA A 401 -4.91 -6.07 -11.89
C ALA A 401 -4.01 -6.51 -13.06
N ALA A 402 -3.48 -5.57 -13.84
CA ALA A 402 -2.53 -5.89 -14.91
C ALA A 402 -1.23 -6.54 -14.39
N GLY A 403 -0.74 -6.09 -13.22
CA GLY A 403 0.40 -6.72 -12.55
C GLY A 403 0.11 -8.15 -12.12
N ILE A 404 -1.05 -8.40 -11.50
CA ILE A 404 -1.49 -9.74 -11.09
C ILE A 404 -1.65 -10.65 -12.31
N TYR A 405 -2.30 -10.14 -13.36
CA TYR A 405 -2.44 -10.88 -14.63
C TYR A 405 -1.08 -11.22 -15.26
N GLY A 406 -0.09 -10.30 -15.18
CA GLY A 406 1.29 -10.58 -15.63
C GLY A 406 1.92 -11.75 -14.88
N ILE A 407 1.74 -11.84 -13.54
CA ILE A 407 2.20 -12.98 -12.73
C ILE A 407 1.49 -14.27 -13.15
N LEU A 408 0.17 -14.25 -13.29
CA LEU A 408 -0.60 -15.41 -13.74
C LEU A 408 -0.15 -15.89 -15.13
N LYS A 409 0.12 -14.96 -16.05
CA LYS A 409 0.65 -15.24 -17.37
C LYS A 409 2.05 -15.88 -17.31
N LYS A 410 2.94 -15.35 -16.48
CA LYS A 410 4.29 -15.90 -16.23
C LYS A 410 4.21 -17.36 -15.72
N LEU A 411 3.21 -17.66 -14.91
CA LEU A 411 2.95 -19.00 -14.36
C LEU A 411 2.16 -19.93 -15.31
N GLY A 412 1.77 -19.46 -16.51
CA GLY A 412 0.91 -20.20 -17.42
C GLY A 412 -0.50 -20.46 -16.92
N LYS A 413 -0.99 -19.59 -15.98
CA LYS A 413 -2.31 -19.66 -15.35
C LYS A 413 -3.33 -18.71 -15.99
N ASP A 414 -2.96 -18.06 -17.07
CA ASP A 414 -3.81 -17.16 -17.88
C ASP A 414 -4.66 -17.91 -18.92
N LYS A 415 -4.50 -19.23 -19.02
CA LYS A 415 -5.22 -20.11 -19.96
C LYS A 415 -5.69 -21.37 -19.26
N VAL A 416 -6.80 -21.91 -19.71
CA VAL A 416 -7.26 -23.24 -19.26
C VAL A 416 -6.47 -24.31 -20.02
N PRO A 417 -5.87 -25.30 -19.33
CA PRO A 417 -5.19 -26.42 -19.99
C PRO A 417 -6.16 -27.22 -20.86
N SER A 418 -5.78 -27.52 -22.10
CA SER A 418 -6.63 -28.21 -23.09
C SER A 418 -6.92 -29.69 -22.81
N ASP A 419 -6.22 -30.32 -21.85
CA ASP A 419 -6.18 -31.79 -21.71
C ASP A 419 -6.73 -32.37 -20.41
N ASP A 420 -7.31 -31.56 -19.50
CA ASP A 420 -7.80 -32.12 -18.23
C ASP A 420 -9.15 -31.51 -17.81
N PHE A 421 -10.18 -32.38 -17.69
CA PHE A 421 -11.51 -32.04 -17.14
C PHE A 421 -11.46 -31.68 -15.62
N LYS A 422 -10.30 -31.63 -15.01
CA LYS A 422 -10.13 -31.09 -13.65
C LYS A 422 -9.96 -29.60 -13.74
N THR A 423 -10.94 -28.85 -13.27
CA THR A 423 -10.84 -27.41 -13.05
C THR A 423 -9.66 -27.14 -12.10
N HIS A 424 -8.50 -26.80 -12.66
CA HIS A 424 -7.32 -26.40 -11.86
C HIS A 424 -7.59 -25.01 -11.28
N ARG A 425 -8.13 -25.00 -10.07
CA ARG A 425 -8.32 -23.78 -9.31
C ARG A 425 -6.96 -23.11 -9.04
N THR A 426 -6.88 -21.82 -9.26
CA THR A 426 -5.68 -20.99 -9.02
C THR A 426 -6.06 -19.87 -8.06
N VAL A 427 -5.32 -19.70 -6.99
CA VAL A 427 -5.61 -18.67 -5.98
C VAL A 427 -4.48 -17.66 -5.92
N VAL A 428 -4.85 -16.38 -5.92
CA VAL A 428 -3.98 -15.25 -5.62
C VAL A 428 -4.35 -14.72 -4.24
N ALA A 429 -3.45 -14.84 -3.28
CA ALA A 429 -3.64 -14.30 -1.94
C ALA A 429 -3.29 -12.80 -1.95
N ILE A 430 -4.17 -11.95 -1.44
CA ILE A 430 -3.91 -10.51 -1.32
C ILE A 430 -3.98 -10.10 0.15
N ASP A 431 -3.00 -9.34 0.61
CA ASP A 431 -2.97 -8.73 1.94
C ASP A 431 -2.79 -7.21 1.81
N GLY A 432 -3.19 -6.47 2.84
CA GLY A 432 -3.03 -5.04 2.95
C GLY A 432 -4.31 -4.23 2.88
N GLY A 433 -4.32 -3.14 3.65
CA GLY A 433 -5.50 -2.32 3.89
C GLY A 433 -6.11 -1.66 2.65
N LEU A 434 -5.37 -1.53 1.55
CA LEU A 434 -5.91 -0.98 0.30
C LEU A 434 -6.94 -1.94 -0.31
N TYR A 435 -6.64 -3.24 -0.34
CA TYR A 435 -7.59 -4.25 -0.82
C TYR A 435 -8.70 -4.52 0.21
N GLU A 436 -8.32 -4.67 1.48
CA GLU A 436 -9.25 -5.02 2.56
C GLU A 436 -10.31 -3.95 2.82
N HIS A 437 -9.93 -2.67 2.87
CA HIS A 437 -10.80 -1.59 3.34
C HIS A 437 -11.36 -0.70 2.24
N TYR A 438 -10.75 -0.67 1.05
CA TYR A 438 -11.23 0.13 -0.07
C TYR A 438 -12.05 -0.69 -1.06
N LYS A 439 -13.31 -0.99 -0.72
CA LYS A 439 -14.18 -1.93 -1.46
C LYS A 439 -14.38 -1.61 -2.95
N LYS A 440 -14.47 -0.32 -3.32
CA LYS A 440 -14.56 0.07 -4.75
C LYS A 440 -13.27 -0.27 -5.50
N PHE A 441 -12.10 -0.13 -4.85
CA PHE A 441 -10.82 -0.50 -5.42
C PHE A 441 -10.73 -2.02 -5.62
N SER A 442 -11.04 -2.81 -4.59
CA SER A 442 -10.97 -4.28 -4.68
C SER A 442 -11.95 -4.84 -5.71
N ALA A 443 -13.18 -4.34 -5.77
CA ALA A 443 -14.17 -4.76 -6.77
C ALA A 443 -13.72 -4.44 -8.21
N CYS A 444 -13.16 -3.25 -8.44
CA CYS A 444 -12.61 -2.87 -9.76
C CYS A 444 -11.41 -3.74 -10.14
N LEU A 445 -10.53 -4.04 -9.19
CA LEU A 445 -9.37 -4.93 -9.39
C LEU A 445 -9.83 -6.33 -9.82
N GLU A 446 -10.75 -6.94 -9.09
CA GLU A 446 -11.27 -8.28 -9.38
C GLU A 446 -11.97 -8.34 -10.73
N ALA A 447 -12.85 -7.37 -11.03
CA ALA A 447 -13.51 -7.25 -12.34
C ALA A 447 -12.49 -7.12 -13.48
N THR A 448 -11.43 -6.33 -13.28
CA THR A 448 -10.39 -6.14 -14.30
C THR A 448 -9.55 -7.40 -14.50
N ILE A 449 -9.25 -8.16 -13.45
CA ILE A 449 -8.58 -9.48 -13.58
C ILE A 449 -9.45 -10.41 -14.42
N ALA A 450 -10.75 -10.47 -14.15
CA ALA A 450 -11.68 -11.29 -14.92
C ALA A 450 -11.74 -10.88 -16.40
N ASP A 451 -11.79 -9.57 -16.69
CA ASP A 451 -11.75 -9.04 -18.07
C ASP A 451 -10.44 -9.41 -18.80
N LEU A 452 -9.30 -9.37 -18.12
CA LEU A 452 -8.00 -9.69 -18.70
C LEU A 452 -7.85 -11.19 -19.00
N LEU A 453 -8.37 -12.03 -18.11
CA LEU A 453 -8.35 -13.49 -18.25
C LEU A 453 -9.34 -13.98 -19.31
N GLY A 454 -10.50 -13.32 -19.45
CA GLY A 454 -11.64 -13.80 -20.23
C GLY A 454 -12.48 -14.82 -19.45
N GLU A 455 -13.69 -15.09 -19.92
CA GLU A 455 -14.70 -15.88 -19.17
C GLU A 455 -14.22 -17.27 -18.72
N GLU A 456 -13.51 -17.95 -19.60
CA GLU A 456 -13.08 -19.34 -19.36
C GLU A 456 -12.02 -19.42 -18.26
N ALA A 457 -10.91 -18.68 -18.38
CA ALA A 457 -9.83 -18.70 -17.40
C ALA A 457 -10.22 -18.00 -16.08
N ALA A 458 -11.06 -16.97 -16.15
CA ALA A 458 -11.55 -16.25 -14.96
C ALA A 458 -12.31 -17.17 -14.00
N SER A 459 -13.03 -18.19 -14.51
CA SER A 459 -13.77 -19.14 -13.67
C SER A 459 -12.87 -19.99 -12.78
N SER A 460 -11.59 -20.16 -13.13
CA SER A 460 -10.61 -20.95 -12.40
C SER A 460 -9.72 -20.13 -11.46
N VAL A 461 -9.72 -18.79 -11.59
CA VAL A 461 -8.87 -17.90 -10.78
C VAL A 461 -9.68 -17.26 -9.66
N VAL A 462 -9.19 -17.37 -8.45
CA VAL A 462 -9.80 -16.79 -7.24
C VAL A 462 -8.83 -15.82 -6.60
N VAL A 463 -9.31 -14.60 -6.35
CA VAL A 463 -8.60 -13.62 -5.53
C VAL A 463 -9.12 -13.73 -4.09
N LYS A 464 -8.22 -13.92 -3.12
CA LYS A 464 -8.59 -14.19 -1.73
C LYS A 464 -7.84 -13.28 -0.77
N LEU A 465 -8.54 -12.63 0.15
CA LEU A 465 -7.91 -11.88 1.23
C LEU A 465 -7.16 -12.84 2.16
N ALA A 466 -5.90 -12.56 2.39
CA ALA A 466 -5.05 -13.26 3.36
C ALA A 466 -4.99 -12.42 4.65
N ASN A 467 -5.86 -12.74 5.59
CA ASN A 467 -5.87 -12.05 6.89
C ASN A 467 -4.58 -12.34 7.65
N ASP A 468 -3.79 -11.28 7.95
CA ASP A 468 -2.52 -11.34 8.68
C ASP A 468 -1.53 -12.38 8.12
N GLY A 469 -1.56 -12.55 6.79
CA GLY A 469 -0.77 -13.56 6.10
C GLY A 469 0.74 -13.40 6.32
N SER A 470 1.24 -12.16 6.43
CA SER A 470 2.67 -11.88 6.61
C SER A 470 3.20 -12.39 7.95
N GLY A 471 2.46 -12.14 9.04
CA GLY A 471 2.88 -12.52 10.39
C GLY A 471 2.75 -14.03 10.64
N ILE A 472 1.56 -14.59 10.40
CA ILE A 472 1.34 -16.04 10.56
C ILE A 472 2.25 -16.83 9.61
N GLY A 473 2.42 -16.35 8.38
CA GLY A 473 3.27 -16.99 7.39
C GLY A 473 4.74 -17.08 7.81
N ALA A 474 5.26 -16.07 8.51
CA ALA A 474 6.61 -16.14 9.06
C ALA A 474 6.75 -17.23 10.14
N ALA A 475 5.77 -17.36 11.05
CA ALA A 475 5.75 -18.45 12.03
C ALA A 475 5.65 -19.83 11.37
N LEU A 476 4.84 -19.95 10.30
CA LEU A 476 4.71 -21.17 9.51
C LEU A 476 5.99 -21.52 8.77
N LEU A 477 6.70 -20.53 8.23
CA LEU A 477 8.01 -20.74 7.61
C LEU A 477 9.09 -21.10 8.64
N ALA A 478 9.00 -20.54 9.85
CA ALA A 478 9.83 -21.02 10.95
C ALA A 478 9.55 -22.49 11.27
N ALA A 479 8.28 -22.92 11.24
CA ALA A 479 7.89 -24.29 11.47
C ALA A 479 8.38 -25.24 10.35
N SER A 480 8.17 -24.88 9.07
CA SER A 480 8.60 -25.71 7.94
C SER A 480 10.13 -25.80 7.79
N HIS A 481 10.90 -24.91 8.43
CA HIS A 481 12.36 -24.92 8.49
C HIS A 481 12.88 -25.17 9.92
N SER A 482 12.05 -25.73 10.78
CA SER A 482 12.40 -26.06 12.16
C SER A 482 13.52 -27.09 12.20
N GLN A 483 14.50 -26.89 13.09
CA GLN A 483 15.54 -27.87 13.36
C GLN A 483 14.99 -29.15 14.00
N TYR A 484 13.72 -29.17 14.39
CA TYR A 484 13.05 -30.31 15.02
C TYR A 484 12.05 -31.00 14.08
N ALA A 485 11.92 -30.54 12.82
CA ALA A 485 10.94 -31.08 11.88
C ALA A 485 11.21 -32.54 11.45
N GLU A 486 12.46 -33.03 11.58
CA GLU A 486 12.83 -34.42 11.23
C GLU A 486 12.73 -35.41 12.41
N ALA A 487 12.30 -34.95 13.58
CA ALA A 487 12.30 -35.75 14.82
C ALA A 487 10.91 -36.33 15.18
N GLU A 488 9.92 -36.07 14.39
CA GLU A 488 8.53 -36.58 14.51
C GLU A 488 8.15 -37.45 13.31
#